data_e9fb44ee146d1372836acac7c65edcf0
#
_entry.id   e9fb44ee146d1372836acac7c65edcf0
#
_cell.length_a   1.000
_cell.length_b   1.000
_cell.length_c   1.000
_cell.angle_alpha   90.00
_cell.angle_beta   90.00
_cell.angle_gamma   90.00
#
_symmetry.space_group_name_H-M   'P 1'
#
loop_
_entity.id
_entity.type
_entity.pdbx_description
1 polymer ?
#
loop_
_entity_poly.entity_id
_entity_poly.type
_entity_poly.pdbx_seq_one_letter_code
_entity_poly.pdbx_strand_id
1 'polypeptide(L)'
;MTDNMIVQYVGFQAKALVREYSFIVRRALNETSEFTLSIGNEAFDSRRVRFQDAPEICSLRLHRELAVFGNHPPQAHYRISETDLEDYSSSHAPKVWGYPYKPKK
;
A
#
# COMPACT_ATOMS: atom_id res chain seq x y z
N MET A 1 25.81 1.74 5.28
CA MET A 1 25.39 2.73 4.35
C MET A 1 23.93 2.66 4.02
N THR A 2 23.31 3.75 4.12
CA THR A 2 21.86 3.82 3.95
C THR A 2 21.52 4.27 2.55
N ASP A 3 20.59 3.61 1.92
CA ASP A 3 20.09 4.07 0.65
C ASP A 3 19.21 5.28 0.86
N ASN A 4 19.48 6.33 0.12
CA ASN A 4 18.61 7.48 0.14
C ASN A 4 17.49 7.26 -0.84
N MET A 5 16.55 6.44 -0.41
CA MET A 5 15.43 6.07 -1.25
C MET A 5 14.19 6.81 -0.79
N ILE A 6 13.53 7.45 -1.72
CA ILE A 6 12.30 8.18 -1.46
C ILE A 6 11.20 7.56 -2.28
N VAL A 7 10.10 7.21 -1.62
CA VAL A 7 8.92 6.69 -2.28
C VAL A 7 7.87 7.79 -2.26
N GLN A 8 7.43 8.20 -3.44
CA GLN A 8 6.53 9.32 -3.59
C GLN A 8 5.24 8.85 -4.26
N TYR A 9 4.10 9.10 -3.60
CA TYR A 9 2.81 8.85 -4.20
C TYR A 9 2.51 9.94 -5.22
N VAL A 10 2.16 9.55 -6.43
CA VAL A 10 1.94 10.49 -7.51
C VAL A 10 0.45 10.75 -7.74
N GLY A 11 -0.37 9.73 -7.60
CA GLY A 11 -1.78 9.88 -7.85
C GLY A 11 -2.40 8.55 -8.22
N PHE A 12 -3.67 8.59 -8.59
CA PHE A 12 -4.35 7.37 -8.97
C PHE A 12 -5.21 7.58 -10.20
N GLN A 13 -5.62 6.47 -10.80
CA GLN A 13 -6.50 6.48 -11.96
C GLN A 13 -7.58 5.43 -11.73
N ALA A 14 -8.83 5.84 -11.87
CA ALA A 14 -9.95 4.92 -11.77
C ALA A 14 -10.14 4.24 -13.11
N LYS A 15 -10.14 2.91 -13.11
CA LYS A 15 -10.35 2.13 -14.31
C LYS A 15 -11.62 1.31 -14.16
N ALA A 16 -11.94 0.50 -15.17
CA ALA A 16 -13.22 -0.19 -15.19
C ALA A 16 -13.40 -1.11 -13.98
N LEU A 17 -12.36 -1.86 -13.62
CA LEU A 17 -12.46 -2.88 -12.56
C LEU A 17 -11.55 -2.63 -11.38
N VAL A 18 -10.62 -1.69 -11.50
CA VAL A 18 -9.64 -1.45 -10.45
C VAL A 18 -9.37 0.04 -10.34
N ARG A 19 -8.81 0.44 -9.20
CA ARG A 19 -8.15 1.72 -9.07
C ARG A 19 -6.66 1.47 -9.08
N GLU A 20 -5.93 2.24 -9.87
CA GLU A 20 -4.50 2.06 -10.04
C GLU A 20 -3.77 3.23 -9.40
N TYR A 21 -2.87 2.94 -8.49
CA TYR A 21 -2.14 3.94 -7.73
C TYR A 21 -0.70 3.97 -8.20
N SER A 22 -0.18 5.16 -8.47
CA SER A 22 1.14 5.34 -9.07
C SER A 22 2.12 5.91 -8.06
N PHE A 23 3.31 5.36 -8.06
CA PHE A 23 4.38 5.78 -7.17
C PHE A 23 5.66 5.94 -7.96
N ILE A 24 6.49 6.89 -7.55
CA ILE A 24 7.84 7.04 -8.08
C ILE A 24 8.81 6.77 -6.95
N VAL A 25 9.78 5.91 -7.22
CA VAL A 25 10.83 5.60 -6.27
C VAL A 25 12.10 6.27 -6.77
N ARG A 26 12.66 7.17 -5.96
CA ARG A 26 13.90 7.87 -6.29
C ARG A 26 15.02 7.29 -5.46
N ARG A 27 16.07 6.92 -6.14
CA ARG A 27 17.24 6.35 -5.49
C ARG A 27 18.41 7.28 -5.64
N ALA A 28 19.53 6.93 -5.02
CA ALA A 28 20.74 7.70 -5.17
C ALA A 28 21.15 7.74 -6.63
N LEU A 29 21.94 8.74 -6.99
CA LEU A 29 22.49 8.87 -8.33
C LEU A 29 21.43 9.15 -9.39
N ASN A 30 20.35 9.78 -8.97
CA ASN A 30 19.26 10.18 -9.88
C ASN A 30 18.55 9.02 -10.54
N GLU A 31 18.65 7.85 -9.96
CA GLU A 31 17.93 6.69 -10.47
C GLU A 31 16.49 6.74 -10.00
N THR A 32 15.55 6.65 -10.94
CA THR A 32 14.14 6.66 -10.62
C THR A 32 13.44 5.47 -11.28
N SER A 33 12.39 5.00 -10.63
CA SER A 33 11.55 3.95 -11.17
C SER A 33 10.10 4.27 -10.88
N GLU A 34 9.22 3.84 -11.75
CA GLU A 34 7.79 4.06 -11.57
C GLU A 34 7.12 2.73 -11.29
N PHE A 35 6.22 2.73 -10.29
CA PHE A 35 5.48 1.54 -9.91
C PHE A 35 4.01 1.86 -9.86
N THR A 36 3.19 0.88 -10.22
CA THR A 36 1.75 1.00 -10.09
C THR A 36 1.22 -0.18 -9.30
N LEU A 37 0.22 0.10 -8.47
CA LEU A 37 -0.41 -0.94 -7.66
C LEU A 37 -1.92 -0.76 -7.80
N SER A 38 -2.62 -1.85 -8.02
CA SER A 38 -4.05 -1.78 -8.26
C SER A 38 -4.83 -2.46 -7.15
N ILE A 39 -5.99 -1.89 -6.85
CA ILE A 39 -6.95 -2.46 -5.90
C ILE A 39 -8.24 -2.66 -6.66
N GLY A 40 -8.80 -3.87 -6.58
CA GLY A 40 -10.07 -4.14 -7.24
C GLY A 40 -11.18 -3.27 -6.70
N ASN A 41 -12.05 -2.80 -7.58
CA ASN A 41 -13.15 -1.96 -7.16
C ASN A 41 -14.06 -2.64 -6.17
N GLU A 42 -14.17 -3.97 -6.23
CA GLU A 42 -15.01 -4.70 -5.30
C GLU A 42 -14.57 -4.54 -3.85
N ALA A 43 -13.27 -4.30 -3.61
CA ALA A 43 -12.78 -4.10 -2.25
C ALA A 43 -13.34 -2.82 -1.65
N PHE A 44 -13.51 -1.80 -2.49
CA PHE A 44 -14.14 -0.57 -2.03
C PHE A 44 -15.63 -0.75 -1.85
N ASP A 45 -16.27 -1.46 -2.79
CA ASP A 45 -17.71 -1.68 -2.72
C ASP A 45 -18.11 -2.49 -1.50
N SER A 46 -17.28 -3.47 -1.15
CA SER A 46 -17.55 -4.33 0.02
C SER A 46 -17.02 -3.71 1.31
N ARG A 47 -16.46 -2.51 1.23
CA ARG A 47 -15.97 -1.75 2.38
C ARG A 47 -14.80 -2.43 3.10
N ARG A 48 -14.04 -3.24 2.38
CA ARG A 48 -12.83 -3.81 2.94
C ARG A 48 -11.67 -2.84 2.92
N VAL A 49 -11.80 -1.77 2.10
CA VAL A 49 -10.81 -0.71 2.06
C VAL A 49 -11.53 0.60 1.84
N ARG A 50 -11.06 1.65 2.49
CA ARG A 50 -11.59 2.99 2.29
C ARG A 50 -10.71 3.73 1.31
N PHE A 51 -11.34 4.66 0.55
CA PHE A 51 -10.59 5.42 -0.44
C PHE A 51 -9.41 6.16 0.19
N GLN A 52 -9.60 6.67 1.38
CA GLN A 52 -8.54 7.43 2.04
C GLN A 52 -7.38 6.56 2.51
N ASP A 53 -7.61 5.26 2.69
CA ASP A 53 -6.56 4.35 3.14
C ASP A 53 -5.85 3.67 1.98
N ALA A 54 -6.41 3.74 0.79
CA ALA A 54 -5.88 2.99 -0.34
C ALA A 54 -4.43 3.36 -0.70
N PRO A 55 -4.06 4.64 -0.74
CA PRO A 55 -2.66 4.95 -1.05
C PRO A 55 -1.69 4.39 -0.04
N GLU A 56 -2.08 4.37 1.23
CA GLU A 56 -1.21 3.84 2.27
C GLU A 56 -1.04 2.33 2.13
N ILE A 57 -2.13 1.63 1.83
CA ILE A 57 -2.05 0.18 1.63
C ILE A 57 -1.10 -0.14 0.49
N CYS A 58 -1.22 0.60 -0.60
CA CYS A 58 -0.34 0.40 -1.75
C CYS A 58 1.10 0.74 -1.39
N SER A 59 1.31 1.80 -0.64
CA SER A 59 2.64 2.20 -0.23
C SER A 59 3.30 1.11 0.62
N LEU A 60 2.55 0.53 1.55
CA LEU A 60 3.08 -0.52 2.40
C LEU A 60 3.47 -1.75 1.60
N ARG A 61 2.64 -2.13 0.63
CA ARG A 61 2.98 -3.25 -0.24
C ARG A 61 4.24 -2.96 -1.03
N LEU A 62 4.34 -1.75 -1.58
CA LEU A 62 5.51 -1.38 -2.37
C LEU A 62 6.77 -1.40 -1.51
N HIS A 63 6.69 -0.86 -0.29
CA HIS A 63 7.85 -0.89 0.60
C HIS A 63 8.29 -2.30 0.90
N ARG A 64 7.34 -3.21 1.07
CA ARG A 64 7.65 -4.60 1.32
C ARG A 64 8.37 -5.24 0.13
N GLU A 65 7.89 -4.95 -1.08
CA GLU A 65 8.56 -5.49 -2.27
C GLU A 65 9.95 -4.92 -2.43
N LEU A 66 10.11 -3.62 -2.16
CA LEU A 66 11.42 -3.01 -2.22
C LEU A 66 12.38 -3.64 -1.22
N ALA A 67 11.90 -3.92 -0.02
CA ALA A 67 12.74 -4.54 1.02
C ALA A 67 13.16 -5.95 0.62
N VAL A 68 12.23 -6.71 0.05
CA VAL A 68 12.52 -8.10 -0.31
C VAL A 68 13.54 -8.17 -1.44
N PHE A 69 13.47 -7.25 -2.38
CA PHE A 69 14.30 -7.32 -3.58
C PHE A 69 15.43 -6.29 -3.61
N GLY A 70 15.84 -5.80 -2.44
CA GLY A 70 16.98 -4.91 -2.38
C GLY A 70 16.78 -3.61 -3.15
N ASN A 71 15.56 -3.09 -3.10
CA ASN A 71 15.15 -1.85 -3.76
C ASN A 71 15.04 -1.96 -5.28
N HIS A 72 15.11 -3.18 -5.81
CA HIS A 72 14.98 -3.41 -7.26
C HIS A 72 14.01 -4.55 -7.52
N PRO A 73 12.71 -4.34 -7.25
CA PRO A 73 11.73 -5.41 -7.50
C PRO A 73 11.68 -5.76 -8.98
N PRO A 74 11.38 -7.03 -9.30
CA PRO A 74 11.38 -7.46 -10.69
C PRO A 74 10.18 -6.98 -11.49
N GLN A 75 9.16 -6.48 -10.83
CA GLN A 75 7.93 -6.04 -11.51
C GLN A 75 7.69 -4.58 -11.22
N ALA A 76 7.08 -3.91 -12.20
CA ALA A 76 6.69 -2.51 -12.03
C ALA A 76 5.22 -2.36 -11.63
N HIS A 77 4.47 -3.45 -11.65
CA HIS A 77 3.05 -3.43 -11.33
C HIS A 77 2.71 -4.56 -10.38
N TYR A 78 1.94 -4.24 -9.34
CA TYR A 78 1.50 -5.22 -8.36
C TYR A 78 0.01 -5.07 -8.13
N ARG A 79 -0.64 -6.17 -7.82
CA ARG A 79 -2.03 -6.16 -7.43
C ARG A 79 -2.14 -6.39 -5.94
N ILE A 80 -2.91 -5.53 -5.27
CA ILE A 80 -3.15 -5.70 -3.84
C ILE A 80 -4.02 -6.93 -3.65
N SER A 81 -3.57 -7.80 -2.76
CA SER A 81 -4.23 -9.07 -2.51
C SER A 81 -5.12 -9.01 -1.29
N GLU A 82 -5.93 -10.04 -1.10
CA GLU A 82 -6.71 -10.18 0.11
C GLU A 82 -5.84 -10.15 1.35
N THR A 83 -4.70 -10.81 1.28
CA THR A 83 -3.77 -10.82 2.39
C THR A 83 -3.28 -9.42 2.72
N ASP A 84 -2.99 -8.62 1.71
CA ASP A 84 -2.57 -7.25 1.94
C ASP A 84 -3.65 -6.46 2.67
N LEU A 85 -4.90 -6.65 2.28
CA LEU A 85 -6.01 -5.95 2.91
C LEU A 85 -6.22 -6.41 4.34
N GLU A 86 -6.11 -7.72 4.57
CA GLU A 86 -6.27 -8.25 5.92
C GLU A 86 -5.15 -7.80 6.84
N ASP A 87 -3.93 -7.78 6.34
CA ASP A 87 -2.79 -7.33 7.13
C ASP A 87 -2.96 -5.86 7.52
N TYR A 88 -3.39 -5.03 6.60
CA TYR A 88 -3.61 -3.63 6.90
C TYR A 88 -4.72 -3.47 7.93
N SER A 89 -5.82 -4.18 7.73
CA SER A 89 -6.96 -4.12 8.62
C SER A 89 -6.58 -4.55 10.04
N SER A 90 -5.82 -5.63 10.15
CA SER A 90 -5.38 -6.12 11.46
C SER A 90 -4.47 -5.12 12.15
N SER A 91 -3.57 -4.50 11.39
CA SER A 91 -2.61 -3.55 11.97
C SER A 91 -3.25 -2.24 12.34
N HIS A 92 -4.31 -1.85 11.66
CA HIS A 92 -4.92 -0.53 11.83
C HIS A 92 -6.33 -0.59 12.38
N ALA A 93 -6.78 -1.77 12.81
CA ALA A 93 -8.09 -1.88 13.43
C ALA A 93 -8.12 -1.06 14.72
N PRO A 94 -9.27 -0.44 15.02
CA PRO A 94 -9.38 0.27 16.29
C PRO A 94 -9.15 -0.69 17.44
N LYS A 95 -8.35 -0.28 18.39
CA LYS A 95 -8.15 -1.08 19.60
C LYS A 95 -9.30 -0.80 20.51
N VAL A 96 -10.17 -1.59 20.48
CA VAL A 96 -11.40 -1.32 21.19
C VAL A 96 -11.32 -1.77 22.63
N TRP A 97 -11.27 -1.31 22.36
CA TRP A 97 -11.00 -1.61 22.90
C TRP A 97 -11.11 -1.93 23.74
N GLY A 98 -11.06 -1.76 23.04
CA GLY A 98 -11.04 -2.14 23.60
C GLY A 98 -10.89 -2.26 24.02
N TYR A 99 -11.16 -2.11 24.22
CA TYR A 99 -10.94 -2.17 24.70
C TYR A 99 -10.92 -2.20 25.16
N PRO A 100 -11.18 -2.17 25.31
CA PRO A 100 -11.20 -2.23 25.88
C PRO A 100 -11.26 -2.19 26.40
N TYR A 101 -11.55 -2.20 26.59
CA TYR A 101 -11.52 -2.22 27.27
C TYR A 101 -11.70 -2.36 27.71
N LYS A 102 -12.00 -2.43 27.88
CA LYS A 102 -12.09 -2.59 28.45
C LYS A 102 -12.19 -2.39 28.99
N PRO A 103 -12.46 -2.31 29.31
CA PRO A 103 -12.48 -2.23 30.01
C PRO A 103 -12.75 -2.22 30.51
N LYS A 104 -12.98 -2.32 30.65
CA LYS A 104 -13.09 -2.45 31.30
C LYS A 104 -13.24 -2.43 31.87
N LYS A 105 -13.58 -2.47 31.94
CA LYS A 105 -13.73 -2.53 32.63
C LYS A 105 -13.76 -2.39 33.08
#